data_86aa0b0588dc6d2a519cf74067a01f58
#
_entry.id   86aa0b0588dc6d2a519cf74067a01f58
#
_cell.length_a   1.000
_cell.length_b   1.000
_cell.length_c   1.000
_cell.angle_alpha   90.00
_cell.angle_beta   90.00
_cell.angle_gamma   90.00
#
_symmetry.space_group_name_H-M   'P 1'
#
loop_
_entity.id
_entity.type
_entity.pdbx_description
1 polymer ?
#
loop_
_entity_poly.entity_id
_entity_poly.type
_entity_poly.pdbx_seq_one_letter_code
_entity_poly.pdbx_strand_id
1 'polypeptide(L)'
;MTETGNPSQHANVNQYSGSHIQILEGLEAVRRRPGMYIGSTGEHGLHHMVYEVVSYAVNEHLAGHADVIDVTITADGGIRIADNGRGVSVEVEEPTGKSAVERELTELSFGPKPHAGYVVCGGLSGLGLSVVNALSSRLTVEVHRDGHRWTQEYQKGAPITPLTRNEETSKHGTTIEFLPDADIFDTTRYSFATLSERLQELAFLNAGLAISLTDERPERPVRYLHTDGLRAYVTHLNPYPPSLVHSPAIAFESENQDKTISVQVALQWNTWSPGEFHSFANSTRTHEGGTHEEGFRTALTDLINDYARRQQQLSADEADITARAIHEGLTAVVSVKLAHPVFEGATRTKLGNPEADTYVQEVIREHLTDWLDHHPNEAAAIIRHILNAPTKHGRR
;
A
#
# COMPACT_ATOMS: atom_id res chain seq x y z
N MET A 1 -19.97 9.78 -79.41
CA MET A 1 -18.80 9.57 -78.51
C MET A 1 -19.33 9.84 -77.10
N THR A 2 -19.53 8.80 -76.40
CA THR A 2 -20.20 8.75 -75.09
C THR A 2 -19.15 8.67 -74.01
N GLU A 3 -19.04 9.71 -73.15
CA GLU A 3 -18.23 9.66 -71.95
C GLU A 3 -19.03 8.99 -70.83
N THR A 4 -18.47 7.91 -70.31
CA THR A 4 -18.98 7.19 -69.15
C THR A 4 -18.34 7.78 -67.91
N GLY A 5 -19.14 8.50 -67.10
CA GLY A 5 -18.77 8.99 -65.80
C GLY A 5 -18.75 7.84 -64.76
N ASN A 6 -17.63 7.73 -64.08
CA ASN A 6 -17.42 6.80 -62.97
C ASN A 6 -18.09 7.34 -61.68
N PRO A 7 -18.93 6.57 -60.98
CA PRO A 7 -19.49 7.03 -59.72
C PRO A 7 -18.45 6.85 -58.61
N SER A 8 -17.99 7.96 -58.05
CA SER A 8 -17.19 8.04 -56.85
C SER A 8 -17.89 7.34 -55.66
N GLN A 9 -17.22 6.34 -55.11
CA GLN A 9 -17.56 5.74 -53.83
C GLN A 9 -17.41 6.77 -52.73
N HIS A 10 -18.53 7.27 -52.23
CA HIS A 10 -18.56 8.00 -50.99
C HIS A 10 -18.35 6.98 -49.84
N ALA A 11 -17.17 7.02 -49.21
CA ALA A 11 -16.88 6.33 -47.97
C ALA A 11 -17.94 6.78 -46.93
N ASN A 12 -18.64 5.81 -46.35
CA ASN A 12 -19.51 6.00 -45.21
C ASN A 12 -18.68 6.51 -44.03
N VAL A 13 -18.70 7.79 -43.79
CA VAL A 13 -18.25 8.39 -42.54
C VAL A 13 -19.23 7.89 -41.47
N ASN A 14 -18.79 7.04 -40.56
CA ASN A 14 -19.55 6.63 -39.40
C ASN A 14 -20.08 7.86 -38.66
N GLN A 15 -21.36 8.16 -38.83
CA GLN A 15 -22.03 9.18 -38.03
C GLN A 15 -22.06 8.69 -36.57
N TYR A 16 -21.25 9.32 -35.74
CA TYR A 16 -21.40 9.24 -34.28
C TYR A 16 -22.79 9.81 -33.92
N SER A 17 -23.73 8.94 -33.61
CA SER A 17 -25.04 9.36 -33.12
C SER A 17 -25.09 9.10 -31.62
N GLY A 18 -25.71 10.02 -30.86
CA GLY A 18 -25.88 9.87 -29.39
C GLY A 18 -26.60 8.59 -28.95
N SER A 19 -27.26 7.89 -29.89
CA SER A 19 -27.90 6.58 -29.65
C SER A 19 -26.92 5.43 -29.38
N HIS A 20 -25.61 5.64 -29.62
CA HIS A 20 -24.57 4.65 -29.30
C HIS A 20 -23.91 4.88 -27.92
N ILE A 21 -24.33 5.92 -27.19
CA ILE A 21 -23.86 6.18 -25.82
C ILE A 21 -24.69 5.34 -24.87
N GLN A 22 -24.09 4.26 -24.34
CA GLN A 22 -24.64 3.51 -23.22
C GLN A 22 -24.14 4.14 -21.91
N ILE A 23 -25.05 4.60 -21.08
CA ILE A 23 -24.72 5.00 -19.70
C ILE A 23 -24.63 3.71 -18.90
N LEU A 24 -23.44 3.40 -18.40
CA LEU A 24 -23.20 2.30 -17.49
C LEU A 24 -23.15 2.85 -16.08
N GLU A 25 -23.92 2.27 -15.18
CA GLU A 25 -23.99 2.68 -13.78
C GLU A 25 -23.50 1.55 -12.84
N GLY A 26 -22.97 1.95 -11.68
CA GLY A 26 -22.62 1.02 -10.62
C GLY A 26 -21.59 -0.05 -11.05
N LEU A 27 -21.79 -1.27 -10.58
CA LEU A 27 -20.85 -2.39 -10.77
C LEU A 27 -20.78 -2.91 -12.22
N GLU A 28 -21.77 -2.61 -13.06
CA GLU A 28 -21.70 -2.95 -14.49
C GLU A 28 -20.59 -2.14 -15.19
N ALA A 29 -20.40 -0.88 -14.82
CA ALA A 29 -19.31 -0.04 -15.33
C ALA A 29 -17.94 -0.65 -14.96
N VAL A 30 -17.78 -1.20 -13.76
CA VAL A 30 -16.58 -1.88 -13.31
C VAL A 30 -16.28 -3.10 -14.19
N ARG A 31 -17.25 -3.96 -14.40
CA ARG A 31 -17.13 -5.16 -15.25
C ARG A 31 -16.78 -4.85 -16.69
N ARG A 32 -17.33 -3.75 -17.23
CA ARG A 32 -17.12 -3.34 -18.62
C ARG A 32 -15.75 -2.71 -18.86
N ARG A 33 -15.17 -2.04 -17.84
CA ARG A 33 -13.89 -1.35 -17.91
C ARG A 33 -13.04 -1.60 -16.66
N PRO A 34 -12.68 -2.86 -16.37
CA PRO A 34 -11.99 -3.24 -15.14
C PRO A 34 -10.64 -2.51 -14.97
N GLY A 35 -9.90 -2.28 -16.07
CA GLY A 35 -8.63 -1.57 -16.04
C GLY A 35 -8.68 -0.16 -15.44
N MET A 36 -9.85 0.50 -15.45
CA MET A 36 -10.03 1.81 -14.79
C MET A 36 -10.03 1.70 -13.25
N TYR A 37 -10.29 0.52 -12.71
CA TYR A 37 -10.45 0.28 -11.27
C TYR A 37 -9.30 -0.53 -10.66
N ILE A 38 -8.70 -1.47 -11.42
CA ILE A 38 -7.63 -2.34 -10.97
C ILE A 38 -6.34 -2.23 -11.81
N GLY A 39 -6.29 -1.25 -12.73
CA GLY A 39 -5.12 -0.94 -13.57
C GLY A 39 -4.98 -1.84 -14.79
N SER A 40 -5.22 -3.14 -14.70
CA SER A 40 -5.16 -4.10 -15.82
C SER A 40 -6.02 -5.33 -15.55
N THR A 41 -6.23 -6.16 -16.58
CA THR A 41 -6.88 -7.48 -16.46
C THR A 41 -5.85 -8.63 -16.38
N GLY A 42 -4.55 -8.30 -16.45
CA GLY A 42 -3.47 -9.26 -16.28
C GLY A 42 -3.14 -9.57 -14.82
N GLU A 43 -1.99 -10.18 -14.59
CA GLU A 43 -1.52 -10.62 -13.27
C GLU A 43 -1.52 -9.49 -12.23
N HIS A 44 -1.10 -8.28 -12.61
CA HIS A 44 -1.06 -7.13 -11.71
C HIS A 44 -2.46 -6.77 -11.17
N GLY A 45 -3.46 -6.64 -12.04
CA GLY A 45 -4.82 -6.33 -11.61
C GLY A 45 -5.47 -7.47 -10.82
N LEU A 46 -5.13 -8.73 -11.14
CA LEU A 46 -5.56 -9.89 -10.39
C LEU A 46 -5.08 -9.84 -8.93
N HIS A 47 -3.78 -9.58 -8.71
CA HIS A 47 -3.22 -9.42 -7.36
C HIS A 47 -3.77 -8.19 -6.64
N HIS A 48 -4.12 -7.15 -7.40
CA HIS A 48 -4.71 -5.95 -6.83
C HIS A 48 -6.02 -6.21 -6.09
N MET A 49 -6.86 -7.14 -6.57
CA MET A 49 -8.07 -7.55 -5.86
C MET A 49 -7.76 -8.11 -4.46
N VAL A 50 -6.66 -8.86 -4.32
CA VAL A 50 -6.21 -9.37 -3.01
C VAL A 50 -5.81 -8.21 -2.10
N TYR A 51 -5.06 -7.24 -2.63
CA TYR A 51 -4.59 -6.08 -1.87
C TYR A 51 -5.74 -5.20 -1.38
N GLU A 52 -6.83 -5.08 -2.13
CA GLU A 52 -8.04 -4.37 -1.69
C GLU A 52 -8.66 -5.02 -0.45
N VAL A 53 -8.84 -6.34 -0.45
CA VAL A 53 -9.43 -7.05 0.70
C VAL A 53 -8.47 -7.05 1.89
N VAL A 54 -7.16 -7.26 1.67
CA VAL A 54 -6.15 -7.19 2.73
C VAL A 54 -6.11 -5.79 3.36
N SER A 55 -6.22 -4.73 2.55
CA SER A 55 -6.26 -3.35 3.06
C SER A 55 -7.45 -3.10 3.98
N TYR A 56 -8.59 -3.73 3.71
CA TYR A 56 -9.74 -3.68 4.60
C TYR A 56 -9.40 -4.30 5.98
N ALA A 57 -8.76 -5.46 6.00
CA ALA A 57 -8.33 -6.13 7.23
C ALA A 57 -7.24 -5.34 7.98
N VAL A 58 -6.28 -4.72 7.26
CA VAL A 58 -5.25 -3.84 7.85
C VAL A 58 -5.89 -2.62 8.51
N ASN A 59 -7.01 -2.08 7.99
CA ASN A 59 -7.73 -0.98 8.63
C ASN A 59 -8.30 -1.36 10.01
N GLU A 60 -8.73 -2.62 10.20
CA GLU A 60 -9.13 -3.11 11.52
C GLU A 60 -7.93 -3.18 12.48
N HIS A 61 -6.73 -3.51 11.99
CA HIS A 61 -5.50 -3.45 12.77
C HIS A 61 -5.14 -2.00 13.18
N LEU A 62 -5.17 -1.06 12.23
CA LEU A 62 -4.90 0.36 12.50
C LEU A 62 -5.91 0.97 13.49
N ALA A 63 -7.13 0.46 13.51
CA ALA A 63 -8.15 0.82 14.49
C ALA A 63 -7.98 0.10 15.86
N GLY A 64 -6.96 -0.76 16.01
CA GLY A 64 -6.64 -1.48 17.24
C GLY A 64 -7.52 -2.70 17.52
N HIS A 65 -8.20 -3.25 16.51
CA HIS A 65 -9.17 -4.33 16.68
C HIS A 65 -8.74 -5.67 16.08
N ALA A 66 -7.71 -5.71 15.22
CA ALA A 66 -7.19 -6.93 14.62
C ALA A 66 -5.67 -7.01 14.81
N ASP A 67 -5.16 -8.22 14.98
CA ASP A 67 -3.72 -8.52 15.03
C ASP A 67 -3.32 -9.72 14.16
N VAL A 68 -4.29 -10.34 13.49
CA VAL A 68 -4.08 -11.48 12.59
C VAL A 68 -4.84 -11.30 11.28
N ILE A 69 -4.16 -11.56 10.17
CA ILE A 69 -4.74 -11.69 8.83
C ILE A 69 -4.24 -13.00 8.22
N ASP A 70 -5.17 -13.85 7.81
CA ASP A 70 -4.88 -15.09 7.11
C ASP A 70 -5.31 -14.99 5.64
N VAL A 71 -4.36 -15.17 4.73
CA VAL A 71 -4.58 -15.17 3.28
C VAL A 71 -4.36 -16.59 2.76
N THR A 72 -5.31 -17.11 1.99
CA THR A 72 -5.22 -18.45 1.41
C THR A 72 -5.51 -18.41 -0.09
N ILE A 73 -4.60 -18.94 -0.88
CA ILE A 73 -4.88 -19.31 -2.27
C ILE A 73 -5.57 -20.67 -2.21
N THR A 74 -6.84 -20.72 -2.54
CA THR A 74 -7.65 -21.93 -2.42
C THR A 74 -7.36 -22.95 -3.53
N ALA A 75 -7.69 -24.20 -3.30
CA ALA A 75 -7.43 -25.30 -4.23
C ALA A 75 -8.13 -25.11 -5.59
N ASP A 76 -9.29 -24.44 -5.62
CA ASP A 76 -10.04 -24.09 -6.82
C ASP A 76 -9.53 -22.85 -7.55
N GLY A 77 -8.46 -22.20 -7.02
CA GLY A 77 -7.83 -21.03 -7.62
C GLY A 77 -8.44 -19.70 -7.19
N GLY A 78 -9.28 -19.68 -6.17
CA GLY A 78 -9.78 -18.48 -5.50
C GLY A 78 -8.80 -17.94 -4.45
N ILE A 79 -9.27 -16.93 -3.73
CA ILE A 79 -8.60 -16.33 -2.57
C ILE A 79 -9.58 -16.29 -1.40
N ARG A 80 -9.11 -16.68 -0.21
CA ARG A 80 -9.78 -16.48 1.06
C ARG A 80 -8.91 -15.58 1.93
N ILE A 81 -9.50 -14.52 2.49
CA ILE A 81 -8.85 -13.60 3.41
C ILE A 81 -9.72 -13.51 4.66
N ALA A 82 -9.11 -13.78 5.81
CA ALA A 82 -9.77 -13.72 7.11
C ALA A 82 -8.99 -12.79 8.04
N ASP A 83 -9.69 -11.94 8.78
CA ASP A 83 -9.16 -11.17 9.89
C ASP A 83 -9.85 -11.55 11.20
N ASN A 84 -9.24 -11.18 12.31
CA ASN A 84 -9.81 -11.33 13.65
C ASN A 84 -10.30 -9.99 14.24
N GLY A 85 -10.68 -9.03 13.39
CA GLY A 85 -11.21 -7.74 13.76
C GLY A 85 -12.64 -7.80 14.34
N ARG A 86 -13.33 -6.66 14.33
CA ARG A 86 -14.72 -6.57 14.86
C ARG A 86 -15.75 -7.28 14.00
N GLY A 87 -15.42 -7.60 12.77
CA GLY A 87 -16.37 -8.00 11.74
C GLY A 87 -17.10 -6.79 11.13
N VAL A 88 -17.35 -6.83 9.82
CA VAL A 88 -18.16 -5.83 9.10
C VAL A 88 -19.52 -5.66 9.77
N SER A 89 -20.05 -4.43 9.80
CA SER A 89 -21.40 -4.21 10.35
C SER A 89 -22.44 -4.98 9.55
N VAL A 90 -23.32 -5.67 10.27
CA VAL A 90 -24.45 -6.45 9.73
C VAL A 90 -25.78 -5.69 9.89
N GLU A 91 -25.72 -4.47 10.42
CA GLU A 91 -26.90 -3.63 10.64
C GLU A 91 -27.57 -3.27 9.30
N VAL A 92 -28.91 -3.25 9.32
CA VAL A 92 -29.72 -2.82 8.19
C VAL A 92 -29.85 -1.31 8.23
N GLU A 93 -29.56 -0.66 7.11
CA GLU A 93 -29.61 0.80 6.99
C GLU A 93 -30.89 1.27 6.33
N GLU A 94 -31.63 2.10 7.03
CA GLU A 94 -32.80 2.78 6.49
C GLU A 94 -32.37 4.02 5.66
N PRO A 95 -33.06 4.36 4.54
CA PRO A 95 -34.27 3.71 4.04
C PRO A 95 -34.00 2.60 3.00
N THR A 96 -32.74 2.18 2.78
CA THR A 96 -32.38 1.27 1.68
C THR A 96 -32.81 -0.18 1.93
N GLY A 97 -32.95 -0.56 3.20
CA GLY A 97 -33.21 -1.94 3.61
C GLY A 97 -32.04 -2.90 3.37
N LYS A 98 -30.88 -2.40 2.95
CA LYS A 98 -29.65 -3.18 2.78
C LYS A 98 -28.86 -3.22 4.08
N SER A 99 -28.18 -4.34 4.33
CA SER A 99 -27.20 -4.40 5.40
C SER A 99 -25.95 -3.61 5.03
N ALA A 100 -25.21 -3.14 6.05
CA ALA A 100 -23.96 -2.43 5.82
C ALA A 100 -22.96 -3.28 5.01
N VAL A 101 -22.87 -4.60 5.27
CA VAL A 101 -22.02 -5.52 4.50
C VAL A 101 -22.46 -5.62 3.03
N GLU A 102 -23.77 -5.67 2.76
CA GLU A 102 -24.27 -5.70 1.40
C GLU A 102 -23.95 -4.39 0.67
N ARG A 103 -24.12 -3.25 1.32
CA ARG A 103 -23.76 -1.96 0.76
C ARG A 103 -22.28 -1.88 0.40
N GLU A 104 -21.38 -2.30 1.31
CA GLU A 104 -19.94 -2.34 1.07
C GLU A 104 -19.55 -3.18 -0.14
N LEU A 105 -20.29 -4.25 -0.42
CA LEU A 105 -20.02 -5.18 -1.50
C LEU A 105 -20.77 -4.84 -2.81
N THR A 106 -21.79 -3.97 -2.79
CA THR A 106 -22.62 -3.69 -3.98
C THR A 106 -22.63 -2.24 -4.43
N GLU A 107 -22.11 -1.30 -3.62
CA GLU A 107 -22.14 0.11 -3.95
C GLU A 107 -20.72 0.66 -4.12
N LEU A 108 -20.52 1.48 -5.16
CA LEU A 108 -19.28 2.20 -5.38
C LEU A 108 -19.24 3.42 -4.45
N SER A 109 -18.46 3.33 -3.39
CA SER A 109 -18.28 4.44 -2.46
C SER A 109 -17.03 5.22 -2.87
N PHE A 110 -17.20 6.45 -3.37
CA PHE A 110 -16.10 7.34 -3.70
C PHE A 110 -15.75 8.21 -2.47
N GLY A 111 -14.49 8.16 -2.04
CA GLY A 111 -13.95 9.02 -1.00
C GLY A 111 -13.62 8.31 0.31
N PRO A 112 -12.92 9.02 1.22
CA PRO A 112 -12.59 8.47 2.53
C PRO A 112 -13.86 8.22 3.32
N LYS A 113 -13.98 7.01 3.87
CA LYS A 113 -15.04 6.72 4.84
C LYS A 113 -14.80 7.57 6.10
N PRO A 114 -15.87 8.07 6.76
CA PRO A 114 -15.72 8.85 7.98
C PRO A 114 -15.31 7.94 9.14
N HIS A 115 -14.04 7.58 9.19
CA HIS A 115 -13.43 6.90 10.33
C HIS A 115 -12.46 7.87 10.99
N ALA A 116 -12.50 7.97 12.31
CA ALA A 116 -11.45 8.64 13.07
C ALA A 116 -10.19 7.78 12.96
N GLY A 117 -9.14 8.30 12.32
CA GLY A 117 -7.84 7.64 12.21
C GLY A 117 -7.33 7.45 10.79
N TYR A 118 -6.19 6.78 10.69
CA TYR A 118 -5.54 6.49 9.43
C TYR A 118 -6.23 5.31 8.74
N VAL A 119 -6.42 5.43 7.43
CA VAL A 119 -6.99 4.36 6.59
C VAL A 119 -5.99 3.99 5.52
N VAL A 120 -5.72 2.70 5.37
CA VAL A 120 -4.94 2.20 4.24
C VAL A 120 -5.68 2.53 2.95
N CYS A 121 -5.01 3.23 2.06
CA CYS A 121 -5.49 3.46 0.73
C CYS A 121 -5.02 2.32 -0.18
N GLY A 122 -5.53 1.11 0.05
CA GLY A 122 -5.28 0.01 -0.85
C GLY A 122 -6.04 0.26 -2.17
N GLY A 123 -5.34 0.26 -3.27
CA GLY A 123 -5.95 0.32 -4.57
C GLY A 123 -6.08 1.66 -5.26
N LEU A 124 -6.26 1.59 -6.58
CA LEU A 124 -6.28 2.72 -7.50
C LEU A 124 -7.37 3.76 -7.22
N SER A 125 -8.46 3.38 -6.56
CA SER A 125 -9.64 4.24 -6.42
C SER A 125 -10.26 4.29 -5.03
N GLY A 126 -9.79 3.47 -4.07
CA GLY A 126 -10.44 3.35 -2.75
C GLY A 126 -11.87 2.82 -2.83
N LEU A 127 -12.19 2.10 -3.91
CA LEU A 127 -13.52 1.59 -4.20
C LEU A 127 -13.78 0.25 -3.50
N GLY A 128 -12.73 -0.35 -2.95
CA GLY A 128 -12.82 -1.44 -1.99
C GLY A 128 -13.49 -2.71 -2.48
N LEU A 129 -14.22 -3.30 -1.56
CA LEU A 129 -14.79 -4.64 -1.70
C LEU A 129 -15.81 -4.78 -2.85
N SER A 130 -16.49 -3.69 -3.22
CA SER A 130 -17.49 -3.72 -4.30
C SER A 130 -16.86 -3.97 -5.68
N VAL A 131 -15.64 -3.48 -5.93
CA VAL A 131 -14.89 -3.77 -7.15
C VAL A 131 -14.46 -5.24 -7.19
N VAL A 132 -13.97 -5.77 -6.06
CA VAL A 132 -13.63 -7.20 -5.95
C VAL A 132 -14.85 -8.08 -6.23
N ASN A 133 -16.00 -7.75 -5.64
CA ASN A 133 -17.25 -8.46 -5.89
C ASN A 133 -17.68 -8.39 -7.37
N ALA A 134 -17.63 -7.20 -7.97
CA ALA A 134 -18.01 -7.03 -9.38
C ALA A 134 -17.14 -7.86 -10.33
N LEU A 135 -15.85 -8.02 -10.04
CA LEU A 135 -14.87 -8.73 -10.88
C LEU A 135 -14.73 -10.22 -10.52
N SER A 136 -15.53 -10.70 -9.57
CA SER A 136 -15.56 -12.11 -9.15
C SER A 136 -16.71 -12.85 -9.80
N SER A 137 -16.46 -14.09 -10.24
CA SER A 137 -17.53 -15.02 -10.67
C SER A 137 -18.38 -15.46 -9.49
N ARG A 138 -17.78 -15.57 -8.29
CA ARG A 138 -18.41 -15.84 -7.01
C ARG A 138 -17.66 -15.14 -5.90
N LEU A 139 -18.40 -14.60 -4.93
CA LEU A 139 -17.84 -14.09 -3.67
C LEU A 139 -18.75 -14.54 -2.52
N THR A 140 -18.14 -14.97 -1.43
CA THR A 140 -18.80 -15.29 -0.17
C THR A 140 -18.22 -14.41 0.93
N VAL A 141 -19.07 -13.78 1.71
CA VAL A 141 -18.67 -13.10 2.94
C VAL A 141 -19.20 -13.86 4.14
N GLU A 142 -18.33 -14.08 5.11
CA GLU A 142 -18.67 -14.61 6.42
C GLU A 142 -18.24 -13.58 7.48
N VAL A 143 -19.16 -13.22 8.37
CA VAL A 143 -18.91 -12.24 9.43
C VAL A 143 -19.24 -12.89 10.76
N HIS A 144 -18.27 -12.83 11.70
CA HIS A 144 -18.45 -13.18 13.09
C HIS A 144 -18.62 -11.91 13.91
N ARG A 145 -19.86 -11.59 14.27
CA ARG A 145 -20.20 -10.36 14.98
C ARG A 145 -21.48 -10.54 15.82
N ASP A 146 -21.54 -9.82 16.92
CA ASP A 146 -22.70 -9.79 17.83
C ASP A 146 -23.12 -11.18 18.31
N GLY A 147 -22.11 -12.06 18.55
CA GLY A 147 -22.31 -13.42 19.05
C GLY A 147 -22.81 -14.42 18.00
N HIS A 148 -22.86 -14.07 16.73
CA HIS A 148 -23.35 -14.93 15.66
C HIS A 148 -22.45 -14.93 14.43
N ARG A 149 -22.52 -16.03 13.68
CA ARG A 149 -21.97 -16.13 12.34
C ARG A 149 -23.04 -15.67 11.33
N TRP A 150 -22.63 -14.78 10.41
CA TRP A 150 -23.47 -14.27 9.33
C TRP A 150 -22.83 -14.62 8.00
N THR A 151 -23.64 -14.97 6.99
CA THR A 151 -23.14 -15.31 5.65
C THR A 151 -24.02 -14.70 4.57
N GLN A 152 -23.37 -14.28 3.48
CA GLN A 152 -24.03 -13.84 2.26
C GLN A 152 -23.18 -14.22 1.05
N GLU A 153 -23.85 -14.61 -0.04
CA GLU A 153 -23.18 -15.00 -1.29
C GLU A 153 -23.54 -14.04 -2.42
N TYR A 154 -22.55 -13.84 -3.30
CA TYR A 154 -22.64 -12.94 -4.43
C TYR A 154 -22.15 -13.61 -5.71
N GLN A 155 -22.70 -13.18 -6.84
CA GLN A 155 -22.26 -13.58 -8.16
C GLN A 155 -22.16 -12.36 -9.06
N LYS A 156 -20.95 -12.11 -9.61
CA LYS A 156 -20.70 -11.01 -10.56
C LYS A 156 -21.21 -9.65 -10.04
N GLY A 157 -21.03 -9.38 -8.74
CA GLY A 157 -21.42 -8.14 -8.08
C GLY A 157 -22.84 -8.12 -7.49
N ALA A 158 -23.71 -9.09 -7.81
CA ALA A 158 -25.07 -9.15 -7.32
C ALA A 158 -25.21 -10.14 -6.16
N PRO A 159 -25.96 -9.81 -5.08
CA PRO A 159 -26.27 -10.77 -4.04
C PRO A 159 -27.18 -11.87 -4.59
N ILE A 160 -26.86 -13.13 -4.30
CA ILE A 160 -27.67 -14.30 -4.70
C ILE A 160 -28.37 -14.95 -3.51
N THR A 161 -27.97 -14.59 -2.29
CA THR A 161 -28.65 -14.96 -1.05
C THR A 161 -28.90 -13.71 -0.19
N PRO A 162 -29.91 -13.71 0.69
CA PRO A 162 -30.00 -12.69 1.72
C PRO A 162 -28.89 -12.88 2.75
N LEU A 163 -28.52 -11.81 3.47
CA LEU A 163 -27.67 -11.93 4.65
C LEU A 163 -28.37 -12.81 5.69
N THR A 164 -27.78 -13.94 6.00
CA THR A 164 -28.36 -14.97 6.85
C THR A 164 -27.61 -15.08 8.16
N ARG A 165 -28.34 -14.97 9.27
CA ARG A 165 -27.82 -15.23 10.61
C ARG A 165 -27.78 -16.74 10.83
N ASN A 166 -26.63 -17.27 11.15
CA ASN A 166 -26.37 -18.68 11.39
C ASN A 166 -26.18 -18.96 12.90
N GLU A 167 -25.37 -19.97 13.24
CA GLU A 167 -25.12 -20.41 14.60
C GLU A 167 -24.45 -19.33 15.47
N GLU A 168 -24.56 -19.52 16.79
CA GLU A 168 -23.85 -18.72 17.78
C GLU A 168 -22.34 -18.98 17.72
N THR A 169 -21.54 -17.94 17.94
CA THR A 169 -20.09 -18.04 17.96
C THR A 169 -19.48 -17.03 18.94
N SER A 170 -18.37 -17.41 19.55
CA SER A 170 -17.52 -16.49 20.32
C SER A 170 -16.42 -15.84 19.48
N LYS A 171 -16.29 -16.24 18.20
CA LYS A 171 -15.31 -15.64 17.29
C LYS A 171 -15.79 -14.26 16.86
N HIS A 172 -14.84 -13.46 16.38
CA HIS A 172 -15.09 -12.17 15.73
C HIS A 172 -14.19 -12.04 14.51
N GLY A 173 -14.54 -11.14 13.59
CA GLY A 173 -13.78 -10.90 12.37
C GLY A 173 -14.59 -11.08 11.09
N THR A 174 -13.94 -10.86 9.96
CA THR A 174 -14.52 -10.99 8.62
C THR A 174 -13.70 -11.98 7.81
N THR A 175 -14.38 -12.84 7.07
CA THR A 175 -13.77 -13.68 6.03
C THR A 175 -14.41 -13.36 4.69
N ILE A 176 -13.59 -13.05 3.69
CA ILE A 176 -14.01 -12.85 2.31
C ILE A 176 -13.31 -13.90 1.45
N GLU A 177 -14.11 -14.71 0.77
CA GLU A 177 -13.63 -15.68 -0.21
C GLU A 177 -14.16 -15.30 -1.59
N PHE A 178 -13.30 -15.21 -2.59
CA PHE A 178 -13.70 -14.85 -3.94
C PHE A 178 -12.95 -15.64 -5.01
N LEU A 179 -13.64 -15.91 -6.10
CA LEU A 179 -13.11 -16.53 -7.31
C LEU A 179 -13.13 -15.49 -8.44
N PRO A 180 -11.99 -15.12 -9.02
CA PRO A 180 -11.95 -14.13 -10.10
C PRO A 180 -12.75 -14.61 -11.32
N ASP A 181 -13.37 -13.68 -12.06
CA ASP A 181 -14.15 -14.00 -13.24
C ASP A 181 -13.24 -14.22 -14.46
N ALA A 182 -13.14 -15.46 -14.93
CA ALA A 182 -12.35 -15.83 -16.10
C ALA A 182 -12.81 -15.17 -17.42
N ASP A 183 -14.04 -14.63 -17.47
CA ASP A 183 -14.52 -13.85 -18.61
C ASP A 183 -13.91 -12.43 -18.64
N ILE A 184 -13.25 -11.98 -17.55
CA ILE A 184 -12.69 -10.65 -17.40
C ILE A 184 -11.16 -10.69 -17.39
N PHE A 185 -10.57 -11.63 -16.64
CA PHE A 185 -9.13 -11.68 -16.43
C PHE A 185 -8.41 -12.51 -17.49
N ASP A 186 -7.27 -12.01 -17.97
CA ASP A 186 -6.39 -12.73 -18.90
C ASP A 186 -5.78 -13.98 -18.25
N THR A 187 -5.65 -13.96 -16.94
CA THR A 187 -5.24 -15.08 -16.08
C THR A 187 -5.95 -15.00 -14.74
N THR A 188 -6.30 -16.17 -14.19
CA THR A 188 -6.86 -16.31 -12.84
C THR A 188 -5.87 -16.99 -11.88
N ARG A 189 -4.61 -17.12 -12.30
CA ARG A 189 -3.59 -17.80 -11.51
C ARG A 189 -2.79 -16.81 -10.67
N TYR A 190 -2.95 -16.90 -9.36
CA TYR A 190 -2.20 -16.11 -8.39
C TYR A 190 -0.75 -16.59 -8.27
N SER A 191 0.18 -15.65 -8.17
CA SER A 191 1.59 -15.86 -7.86
C SER A 191 1.80 -15.83 -6.35
N PHE A 192 2.19 -16.96 -5.76
CA PHE A 192 2.53 -17.04 -4.35
C PHE A 192 3.68 -16.09 -3.99
N ALA A 193 4.71 -16.00 -4.85
CA ALA A 193 5.87 -15.15 -4.61
C ALA A 193 5.48 -13.67 -4.55
N THR A 194 4.69 -13.19 -5.51
CA THR A 194 4.21 -11.78 -5.57
C THR A 194 3.35 -11.42 -4.35
N LEU A 195 2.42 -12.31 -3.95
CA LEU A 195 1.62 -12.10 -2.75
C LEU A 195 2.47 -12.13 -1.49
N SER A 196 3.39 -13.09 -1.39
CA SER A 196 4.30 -13.28 -0.26
C SER A 196 5.15 -12.05 0.01
N GLU A 197 5.76 -11.47 -1.02
CA GLU A 197 6.55 -10.24 -0.94
C GLU A 197 5.71 -9.06 -0.43
N ARG A 198 4.53 -8.85 -1.01
CA ARG A 198 3.66 -7.74 -0.60
C ARG A 198 3.12 -7.89 0.81
N LEU A 199 2.74 -9.11 1.22
CA LEU A 199 2.24 -9.37 2.57
C LEU A 199 3.34 -9.23 3.63
N GLN A 200 4.58 -9.63 3.30
CA GLN A 200 5.73 -9.40 4.16
C GLN A 200 6.00 -7.89 4.34
N GLU A 201 5.95 -7.12 3.24
CA GLU A 201 6.09 -5.66 3.28
C GLU A 201 5.01 -5.02 4.19
N LEU A 202 3.75 -5.44 4.06
CA LEU A 202 2.66 -4.97 4.93
C LEU A 202 2.87 -5.31 6.40
N ALA A 203 3.44 -6.49 6.71
CA ALA A 203 3.76 -6.87 8.08
C ALA A 203 4.89 -6.01 8.68
N PHE A 204 5.87 -5.57 7.87
CA PHE A 204 6.88 -4.59 8.31
C PHE A 204 6.29 -3.20 8.57
N LEU A 205 5.37 -2.75 7.70
CA LEU A 205 4.74 -1.42 7.80
C LEU A 205 3.73 -1.32 8.95
N ASN A 206 3.25 -2.45 9.47
CA ASN A 206 2.24 -2.51 10.53
C ASN A 206 2.76 -3.42 11.66
N ALA A 207 3.61 -2.86 12.51
CA ALA A 207 4.26 -3.58 13.60
C ALA A 207 3.24 -4.31 14.50
N GLY A 208 3.51 -5.58 14.80
CA GLY A 208 2.63 -6.41 15.62
C GLY A 208 1.49 -7.10 14.85
N LEU A 209 1.27 -6.77 13.57
CA LEU A 209 0.31 -7.48 12.72
C LEU A 209 0.92 -8.78 12.20
N ALA A 210 0.30 -9.90 12.54
CA ALA A 210 0.65 -11.21 11.98
C ALA A 210 -0.11 -11.43 10.66
N ILE A 211 0.62 -11.68 9.57
CA ILE A 211 0.02 -11.99 8.27
C ILE A 211 0.51 -13.37 7.83
N SER A 212 -0.41 -14.29 7.54
CA SER A 212 -0.09 -15.59 6.95
C SER A 212 -0.47 -15.64 5.48
N LEU A 213 0.27 -16.43 4.70
CA LEU A 213 -0.11 -16.81 3.34
C LEU A 213 0.01 -18.32 3.19
N THR A 214 -1.06 -18.97 2.80
CA THR A 214 -1.13 -20.39 2.51
C THR A 214 -1.52 -20.60 1.06
N ASP A 215 -0.83 -21.52 0.35
CA ASP A 215 -1.28 -22.02 -0.96
C ASP A 215 -1.73 -23.46 -0.76
N GLU A 216 -3.03 -23.73 -0.87
CA GLU A 216 -3.60 -25.08 -0.70
C GLU A 216 -3.20 -26.04 -1.82
N ARG A 217 -2.77 -25.53 -2.98
CA ARG A 217 -2.41 -26.37 -4.13
C ARG A 217 -1.12 -27.19 -3.89
N PRO A 218 0.04 -26.56 -3.50
CA PRO A 218 1.23 -27.26 -3.08
C PRO A 218 1.39 -27.33 -1.56
N GLU A 219 0.38 -26.95 -0.75
CA GLU A 219 0.42 -26.90 0.72
C GLU A 219 1.67 -26.15 1.27
N ARG A 220 1.79 -24.89 0.89
CA ARG A 220 2.93 -24.03 1.26
C ARG A 220 2.51 -22.88 2.16
N PRO A 221 2.69 -22.96 3.49
CA PRO A 221 2.42 -21.84 4.40
C PRO A 221 3.66 -20.98 4.62
N VAL A 222 3.45 -19.67 4.79
CA VAL A 222 4.41 -18.72 5.36
C VAL A 222 3.68 -17.81 6.33
N ARG A 223 4.41 -17.27 7.33
CA ARG A 223 3.85 -16.31 8.29
C ARG A 223 4.86 -15.20 8.56
N TYR A 224 4.38 -13.98 8.54
CA TYR A 224 5.12 -12.76 8.81
C TYR A 224 4.60 -12.11 10.08
N LEU A 225 5.50 -11.74 10.99
CA LEU A 225 5.22 -10.96 12.19
C LEU A 225 6.50 -10.19 12.54
N HIS A 226 6.43 -8.88 12.47
CA HIS A 226 7.56 -8.00 12.73
C HIS A 226 7.19 -6.98 13.82
N THR A 227 7.67 -7.22 15.04
CA THR A 227 7.40 -6.32 16.19
C THR A 227 8.22 -5.05 16.14
N ASP A 228 9.39 -5.09 15.48
CA ASP A 228 10.29 -3.94 15.33
C ASP A 228 9.99 -3.09 14.07
N GLY A 229 8.90 -3.38 13.37
CA GLY A 229 8.38 -2.57 12.25
C GLY A 229 9.45 -2.23 11.19
N LEU A 230 9.62 -0.94 10.91
CA LEU A 230 10.54 -0.48 9.87
C LEU A 230 12.02 -0.76 10.20
N ARG A 231 12.40 -0.86 11.49
CA ARG A 231 13.77 -1.29 11.86
C ARG A 231 14.06 -2.69 11.33
N ALA A 232 13.12 -3.61 11.53
CA ALA A 232 13.22 -4.96 10.99
C ALA A 232 13.23 -4.97 9.46
N TYR A 233 12.49 -4.06 8.82
CA TYR A 233 12.48 -3.94 7.37
C TYR A 233 13.84 -3.51 6.81
N VAL A 234 14.44 -2.44 7.35
CA VAL A 234 15.78 -1.99 6.94
C VAL A 234 16.83 -3.08 7.20
N THR A 235 16.72 -3.80 8.32
CA THR A 235 17.61 -4.94 8.60
C THR A 235 17.44 -6.07 7.57
N HIS A 236 16.22 -6.34 7.14
CA HIS A 236 15.92 -7.31 6.08
C HIS A 236 16.52 -6.91 4.72
N LEU A 237 16.47 -5.61 4.38
CA LEU A 237 17.06 -5.06 3.17
C LEU A 237 18.60 -5.04 3.22
N ASN A 238 19.19 -5.08 4.42
CA ASN A 238 20.64 -5.12 4.66
C ASN A 238 21.09 -6.49 5.23
N PRO A 239 21.02 -7.58 4.46
CA PRO A 239 21.19 -8.94 4.98
C PRO A 239 22.66 -9.31 5.28
N TYR A 240 23.63 -8.41 5.04
CA TYR A 240 25.07 -8.69 5.21
C TYR A 240 25.70 -7.84 6.32
N PRO A 241 25.64 -8.28 7.61
CA PRO A 241 26.09 -7.52 8.76
C PRO A 241 27.54 -6.98 8.70
N PRO A 242 28.55 -7.71 8.14
CA PRO A 242 29.91 -7.21 8.06
C PRO A 242 30.09 -5.90 7.24
N SER A 243 29.12 -5.56 6.41
CA SER A 243 29.16 -4.36 5.59
C SER A 243 28.49 -3.14 6.22
N LEU A 244 27.86 -3.30 7.38
CA LEU A 244 27.13 -2.21 8.03
C LEU A 244 28.10 -1.17 8.59
N VAL A 245 27.83 0.11 8.35
CA VAL A 245 28.60 1.24 8.91
C VAL A 245 28.28 1.40 10.40
N HIS A 246 27.06 1.08 10.80
CA HIS A 246 26.58 1.10 12.18
C HIS A 246 25.52 0.02 12.43
N SER A 247 25.31 -0.35 13.68
CA SER A 247 24.29 -1.29 14.12
C SER A 247 23.85 -0.96 15.56
N PRO A 248 22.55 -1.01 15.88
CA PRO A 248 21.41 -1.37 15.03
C PRO A 248 21.05 -0.30 14.00
N ALA A 249 20.07 -0.59 13.12
CA ALA A 249 19.47 0.40 12.25
C ALA A 249 18.81 1.51 13.10
N ILE A 250 18.96 2.77 12.68
CA ILE A 250 18.29 3.91 13.29
C ILE A 250 16.81 3.81 12.94
N ALA A 251 15.92 3.91 13.93
CA ALA A 251 14.48 3.93 13.66
C ALA A 251 13.77 4.75 14.73
N PHE A 252 12.81 5.55 14.28
CA PHE A 252 11.96 6.39 15.12
C PHE A 252 10.59 6.59 14.46
N GLU A 253 9.64 6.99 15.30
CA GLU A 253 8.29 7.34 14.86
C GLU A 253 7.80 8.58 15.62
N SER A 254 6.93 9.34 15.00
CA SER A 254 6.28 10.49 15.59
C SER A 254 4.88 10.67 15.01
N GLU A 255 3.96 11.10 15.84
CA GLU A 255 2.59 11.45 15.47
C GLU A 255 2.31 12.89 15.94
N ASN A 256 1.68 13.69 15.07
CA ASN A 256 1.32 15.05 15.47
C ASN A 256 0.18 15.07 16.50
N GLN A 257 0.04 16.17 17.23
CA GLN A 257 -0.93 16.30 18.33
C GLN A 257 -2.38 16.06 17.89
N ASP A 258 -2.73 16.45 16.67
CA ASP A 258 -4.08 16.31 16.11
C ASP A 258 -4.33 14.91 15.52
N LYS A 259 -3.34 14.03 15.55
CA LYS A 259 -3.40 12.67 14.95
C LYS A 259 -3.84 12.66 13.49
N THR A 260 -3.41 13.67 12.74
CA THR A 260 -3.70 13.78 11.30
C THR A 260 -2.56 13.29 10.42
N ILE A 261 -1.35 13.22 10.98
CA ILE A 261 -0.16 12.68 10.32
C ILE A 261 0.72 11.93 11.32
N SER A 262 1.17 10.75 10.92
CA SER A 262 2.18 9.95 11.61
C SER A 262 3.31 9.66 10.63
N VAL A 263 4.54 9.71 11.11
CA VAL A 263 5.78 9.46 10.34
C VAL A 263 6.56 8.37 11.04
N GLN A 264 6.95 7.36 10.30
CA GLN A 264 7.87 6.31 10.72
C GLN A 264 9.06 6.32 9.77
N VAL A 265 10.27 6.28 10.32
CA VAL A 265 11.52 6.25 9.55
C VAL A 265 12.42 5.18 10.10
N ALA A 266 13.06 4.42 9.20
CA ALA A 266 14.23 3.61 9.55
C ALA A 266 15.29 3.78 8.49
N LEU A 267 16.57 3.84 8.92
CA LEU A 267 17.69 4.05 8.02
C LEU A 267 18.98 3.39 8.54
N GLN A 268 19.85 3.00 7.61
CA GLN A 268 21.14 2.38 7.91
C GLN A 268 22.10 2.52 6.74
N TRP A 269 23.34 2.89 6.99
CA TRP A 269 24.39 2.90 5.97
C TRP A 269 25.14 1.57 5.89
N ASN A 270 25.49 1.17 4.67
CA ASN A 270 26.29 -0.01 4.37
C ASN A 270 27.37 0.32 3.31
N THR A 271 28.39 -0.57 3.19
CA THR A 271 29.54 -0.38 2.29
C THR A 271 29.50 -1.29 1.06
N TRP A 272 28.52 -2.18 0.94
CA TRP A 272 28.48 -3.22 -0.10
C TRP A 272 27.50 -2.94 -1.24
N SER A 273 26.49 -2.13 -1.00
CA SER A 273 25.39 -1.80 -1.90
C SER A 273 25.29 -0.28 -2.07
N PRO A 274 24.83 0.25 -3.19
CA PRO A 274 24.53 1.68 -3.34
C PRO A 274 23.43 2.17 -2.39
N GLY A 275 22.80 1.27 -1.66
CA GLY A 275 21.66 1.55 -0.81
C GLY A 275 20.33 1.41 -1.55
N GLU A 276 19.23 1.38 -0.78
CA GLU A 276 17.86 1.29 -1.28
C GLU A 276 16.97 2.28 -0.55
N PHE A 277 16.05 2.90 -1.28
CA PHE A 277 15.10 3.83 -0.69
C PHE A 277 13.67 3.39 -1.00
N HIS A 278 12.89 3.20 0.06
CA HIS A 278 11.48 2.82 -0.04
C HIS A 278 10.62 3.85 0.67
N SER A 279 9.61 4.38 -0.01
CA SER A 279 8.67 5.33 0.56
C SER A 279 7.24 4.83 0.47
N PHE A 280 6.45 5.12 1.51
CA PHE A 280 5.08 4.67 1.65
C PHE A 280 4.18 5.79 2.16
N ALA A 281 2.96 5.84 1.66
CA ALA A 281 1.89 6.67 2.18
C ALA A 281 0.65 5.80 2.43
N ASN A 282 0.16 5.77 3.67
CA ASN A 282 -0.96 4.93 4.11
C ASN A 282 -0.79 3.46 3.66
N SER A 283 0.38 2.89 3.94
CA SER A 283 0.82 1.53 3.55
C SER A 283 0.86 1.25 2.04
N THR A 284 0.67 2.25 1.19
CA THR A 284 0.82 2.15 -0.27
C THR A 284 2.22 2.60 -0.67
N ARG A 285 2.91 1.81 -1.49
CA ARG A 285 4.24 2.16 -1.97
C ARG A 285 4.18 3.33 -2.94
N THR A 286 4.96 4.37 -2.68
CA THR A 286 5.04 5.59 -3.50
C THR A 286 6.29 5.55 -4.37
N HIS A 287 6.29 4.70 -5.40
CA HIS A 287 7.49 4.49 -6.23
C HIS A 287 7.84 5.69 -7.13
N GLU A 288 6.95 6.67 -7.29
CA GLU A 288 7.22 7.98 -7.91
C GLU A 288 7.53 9.05 -6.85
N GLY A 289 7.71 8.64 -5.58
CA GLY A 289 8.07 9.53 -4.47
C GLY A 289 6.91 10.41 -3.99
N GLY A 290 7.22 11.66 -3.73
CA GLY A 290 6.27 12.67 -3.26
C GLY A 290 6.84 13.50 -2.12
N THR A 291 6.01 14.37 -1.56
CA THR A 291 6.39 15.39 -0.58
C THR A 291 7.09 14.82 0.66
N HIS A 292 6.68 13.65 1.15
CA HIS A 292 7.33 12.97 2.29
C HIS A 292 8.77 12.51 1.97
N GLU A 293 9.03 12.08 0.73
CA GLU A 293 10.38 11.73 0.29
C GLU A 293 11.24 12.98 0.10
N GLU A 294 10.69 14.03 -0.46
CA GLU A 294 11.35 15.33 -0.62
C GLU A 294 11.77 15.89 0.75
N GLY A 295 10.85 15.86 1.72
CA GLY A 295 11.11 16.27 3.10
C GLY A 295 12.23 15.46 3.77
N PHE A 296 12.20 14.13 3.60
CA PHE A 296 13.27 13.26 4.12
C PHE A 296 14.63 13.61 3.52
N ARG A 297 14.73 13.73 2.19
CA ARG A 297 15.99 14.00 1.49
C ARG A 297 16.57 15.37 1.86
N THR A 298 15.72 16.38 1.93
CA THR A 298 16.12 17.74 2.33
C THR A 298 16.63 17.75 3.76
N ALA A 299 15.83 17.26 4.71
CA ALA A 299 16.20 17.29 6.12
C ALA A 299 17.45 16.47 6.42
N LEU A 300 17.60 15.28 5.82
CA LEU A 300 18.79 14.46 6.00
C LEU A 300 20.04 15.17 5.47
N THR A 301 19.95 15.82 4.31
CA THR A 301 21.08 16.51 3.70
C THR A 301 21.54 17.68 4.56
N ASP A 302 20.61 18.53 4.98
CA ASP A 302 20.89 19.68 5.84
C ASP A 302 21.51 19.23 7.18
N LEU A 303 20.85 18.25 7.83
CA LEU A 303 21.26 17.77 9.15
C LEU A 303 22.67 17.17 9.15
N ILE A 304 23.01 16.35 8.15
CA ILE A 304 24.35 15.74 8.04
C ILE A 304 25.42 16.81 7.83
N ASN A 305 25.17 17.82 7.00
CA ASN A 305 26.09 18.94 6.80
C ASN A 305 26.27 19.75 8.08
N ASP A 306 25.20 20.11 8.76
CA ASP A 306 25.25 20.86 10.02
C ASP A 306 25.99 20.08 11.11
N TYR A 307 25.70 18.77 11.22
CA TYR A 307 26.37 17.89 12.18
C TYR A 307 27.88 17.78 11.89
N ALA A 308 28.27 17.54 10.63
CA ALA A 308 29.68 17.44 10.23
C ALA A 308 30.46 18.74 10.53
N ARG A 309 29.84 19.91 10.31
CA ARG A 309 30.44 21.22 10.67
C ARG A 309 30.56 21.40 12.18
N ARG A 310 29.48 21.08 12.94
CA ARG A 310 29.46 21.17 14.40
C ARG A 310 30.55 20.29 15.05
N GLN A 311 30.80 19.12 14.48
CA GLN A 311 31.83 18.19 14.92
C GLN A 311 33.21 18.45 14.31
N GLN A 312 33.42 19.58 13.57
CA GLN A 312 34.65 19.97 12.93
C GLN A 312 35.21 18.91 11.94
N GLN A 313 34.33 18.06 11.38
CA GLN A 313 34.69 17.09 10.33
C GLN A 313 34.56 17.70 8.92
N LEU A 314 33.89 18.83 8.80
CA LEU A 314 33.79 19.67 7.62
C LEU A 314 34.10 21.11 8.03
N SER A 315 35.07 21.75 7.38
CA SER A 315 35.42 23.12 7.72
C SER A 315 34.39 24.13 7.19
N ALA A 316 34.37 25.35 7.74
CA ALA A 316 33.42 26.38 7.34
C ALA A 316 33.56 26.81 5.86
N ASP A 317 34.78 26.69 5.32
CA ASP A 317 35.11 27.09 3.94
C ASP A 317 34.96 25.96 2.92
N GLU A 318 34.70 24.72 3.40
CA GLU A 318 34.44 23.57 2.51
C GLU A 318 33.00 23.59 2.01
N ALA A 319 32.84 23.13 0.75
CA ALA A 319 31.53 22.97 0.16
C ALA A 319 30.70 21.90 0.91
N ASP A 320 29.38 22.06 0.91
CA ASP A 320 28.49 21.07 1.48
C ASP A 320 28.67 19.69 0.87
N ILE A 321 28.51 18.68 1.70
CA ILE A 321 28.42 17.29 1.27
C ILE A 321 27.14 17.14 0.41
N THR A 322 27.29 16.63 -0.78
CA THR A 322 26.16 16.51 -1.72
C THR A 322 25.15 15.45 -1.24
N ALA A 323 23.87 15.66 -1.52
CA ALA A 323 22.82 14.68 -1.25
C ALA A 323 23.17 13.29 -1.81
N ARG A 324 23.82 13.24 -2.99
CA ARG A 324 24.28 11.99 -3.58
C ARG A 324 25.30 11.25 -2.69
N ALA A 325 26.27 11.95 -2.12
CA ALA A 325 27.28 11.34 -1.25
C ALA A 325 26.63 10.83 0.06
N ILE A 326 25.66 11.57 0.59
CA ILE A 326 24.92 11.19 1.79
C ILE A 326 24.07 9.94 1.54
N HIS A 327 23.50 9.81 0.35
CA HIS A 327 22.66 8.66 -0.01
C HIS A 327 23.46 7.42 -0.50
N GLU A 328 24.78 7.55 -0.73
CA GLU A 328 25.61 6.40 -1.11
C GLU A 328 25.68 5.39 0.04
N GLY A 329 25.27 4.16 -0.22
CA GLY A 329 25.18 3.10 0.78
C GLY A 329 24.03 3.23 1.78
N LEU A 330 23.13 4.21 1.62
CA LEU A 330 21.99 4.40 2.51
C LEU A 330 20.83 3.50 2.12
N THR A 331 20.44 2.59 3.00
CA THR A 331 19.15 1.91 2.97
C THR A 331 18.20 2.63 3.92
N ALA A 332 17.09 3.15 3.39
CA ALA A 332 16.09 3.86 4.19
C ALA A 332 14.67 3.52 3.79
N VAL A 333 13.80 3.48 4.78
CA VAL A 333 12.35 3.30 4.63
C VAL A 333 11.66 4.46 5.33
N VAL A 334 10.79 5.17 4.60
CA VAL A 334 9.95 6.26 5.11
C VAL A 334 8.50 5.90 4.90
N SER A 335 7.71 5.87 5.96
CA SER A 335 6.29 5.59 5.91
C SER A 335 5.51 6.71 6.60
N VAL A 336 4.60 7.34 5.87
CA VAL A 336 3.68 8.33 6.43
C VAL A 336 2.27 7.76 6.44
N LYS A 337 1.51 8.09 7.49
CA LYS A 337 0.06 7.85 7.56
C LYS A 337 -0.63 9.20 7.69
N LEU A 338 -1.56 9.48 6.80
CA LEU A 338 -2.32 10.71 6.75
C LEU A 338 -3.82 10.40 6.90
N ALA A 339 -4.52 11.22 7.66
CA ALA A 339 -5.98 11.13 7.77
C ALA A 339 -6.65 11.44 6.41
N HIS A 340 -6.04 12.36 5.64
CA HIS A 340 -6.55 12.80 4.33
C HIS A 340 -5.44 12.78 3.28
N PRO A 341 -5.00 11.59 2.81
CA PRO A 341 -3.94 11.50 1.82
C PRO A 341 -4.40 12.00 0.44
N VAL A 342 -3.58 12.84 -0.18
CA VAL A 342 -3.77 13.35 -1.54
C VAL A 342 -2.65 12.81 -2.41
N PHE A 343 -3.00 12.08 -3.45
CA PHE A 343 -2.03 11.53 -4.40
C PHE A 343 -2.11 12.24 -5.74
N GLU A 344 -0.98 12.40 -6.40
CA GLU A 344 -0.90 12.85 -7.77
C GLU A 344 -1.20 11.67 -8.71
N GLY A 345 -2.15 11.89 -9.61
CA GLY A 345 -2.57 10.86 -10.59
C GLY A 345 -3.46 9.75 -10.01
N ALA A 346 -4.02 8.95 -10.90
CA ALA A 346 -4.97 7.88 -10.56
C ALA A 346 -4.30 6.64 -9.95
N THR A 347 -3.00 6.47 -10.16
CA THR A 347 -2.23 5.29 -9.72
C THR A 347 -1.79 5.35 -8.26
N ARG A 348 -1.95 6.52 -7.59
CA ARG A 348 -1.56 6.76 -6.19
C ARG A 348 -0.10 6.41 -5.89
N THR A 349 0.77 6.67 -6.83
CA THR A 349 2.20 6.33 -6.78
C THR A 349 3.07 7.47 -6.30
N LYS A 350 2.51 8.69 -6.20
CA LYS A 350 3.17 9.90 -5.73
C LYS A 350 2.30 10.65 -4.73
N LEU A 351 2.83 10.95 -3.55
CA LEU A 351 2.14 11.72 -2.52
C LEU A 351 2.26 13.22 -2.79
N GLY A 352 1.14 13.95 -2.71
CA GLY A 352 1.06 15.39 -2.98
C GLY A 352 0.80 16.28 -1.77
N ASN A 353 0.63 15.74 -0.56
CA ASN A 353 0.32 16.49 0.66
C ASN A 353 1.48 17.40 1.11
N PRO A 354 1.38 18.75 1.06
CA PRO A 354 2.47 19.63 1.48
C PRO A 354 2.85 19.50 2.95
N GLU A 355 1.87 19.21 3.83
CA GLU A 355 2.10 19.00 5.25
C GLU A 355 3.01 17.80 5.54
N ALA A 356 3.05 16.81 4.65
CA ALA A 356 3.94 15.65 4.81
C ALA A 356 5.41 16.04 4.63
N ASP A 357 5.74 16.95 3.71
CA ASP A 357 7.10 17.48 3.56
C ASP A 357 7.57 18.16 4.86
N THR A 358 6.77 19.11 5.34
CA THR A 358 7.14 19.89 6.54
C THR A 358 7.29 19.00 7.77
N TYR A 359 6.31 18.12 8.03
CA TYR A 359 6.33 17.29 9.23
C TYR A 359 7.44 16.23 9.20
N VAL A 360 7.72 15.63 8.05
CA VAL A 360 8.86 14.71 7.90
C VAL A 360 10.17 15.42 8.19
N GLN A 361 10.36 16.66 7.71
CA GLN A 361 11.56 17.45 8.02
C GLN A 361 11.70 17.70 9.52
N GLU A 362 10.64 18.09 10.21
CA GLU A 362 10.65 18.31 11.66
C GLU A 362 11.05 17.03 12.42
N VAL A 363 10.41 15.91 12.11
CA VAL A 363 10.67 14.61 12.73
C VAL A 363 12.10 14.15 12.52
N ILE A 364 12.64 14.29 11.29
CA ILE A 364 14.05 13.95 11.00
C ILE A 364 15.00 14.81 11.80
N ARG A 365 14.81 16.14 11.80
CA ARG A 365 15.70 17.05 12.53
C ARG A 365 15.69 16.78 14.03
N GLU A 366 14.54 16.54 14.62
CA GLU A 366 14.43 16.25 16.04
C GLU A 366 15.09 14.90 16.40
N HIS A 367 14.58 13.82 15.85
CA HIS A 367 14.97 12.47 16.30
C HIS A 367 16.35 12.04 15.83
N LEU A 368 16.74 12.41 14.61
CA LEU A 368 18.07 12.03 14.12
C LEU A 368 19.19 12.87 14.74
N THR A 369 18.93 14.15 15.06
CA THR A 369 19.89 14.97 15.83
C THR A 369 20.12 14.36 17.21
N ASP A 370 19.04 14.05 17.91
CA ASP A 370 19.11 13.42 19.24
C ASP A 370 19.88 12.09 19.18
N TRP A 371 19.58 11.26 18.17
CA TRP A 371 20.29 10.00 18.00
C TRP A 371 21.79 10.19 17.75
N LEU A 372 22.19 11.11 16.84
CA LEU A 372 23.60 11.39 16.53
C LEU A 372 24.37 11.92 17.75
N ASP A 373 23.74 12.75 18.57
CA ASP A 373 24.34 13.33 19.76
C ASP A 373 24.52 12.26 20.88
N HIS A 374 23.62 11.28 20.96
CA HIS A 374 23.74 10.18 21.94
C HIS A 374 24.59 9.00 21.45
N HIS A 375 24.95 8.93 20.14
CA HIS A 375 25.74 7.84 19.54
C HIS A 375 26.95 8.38 18.78
N PRO A 376 27.89 9.09 19.47
CA PRO A 376 28.99 9.84 18.79
C PRO A 376 29.93 8.93 17.99
N ASN A 377 30.12 7.67 18.40
CA ASN A 377 31.03 6.75 17.69
C ASN A 377 30.42 6.31 16.35
N GLU A 378 29.14 5.96 16.36
CA GLU A 378 28.38 5.58 15.18
C GLU A 378 28.19 6.77 14.24
N ALA A 379 27.89 7.95 14.78
CA ALA A 379 27.80 9.20 14.04
C ALA A 379 29.11 9.52 13.31
N ALA A 380 30.26 9.41 14.01
CA ALA A 380 31.57 9.60 13.41
C ALA A 380 31.87 8.56 12.30
N ALA A 381 31.44 7.32 12.46
CA ALA A 381 31.56 6.28 11.43
C ALA A 381 30.71 6.61 10.19
N ILE A 382 29.47 7.07 10.39
CA ILE A 382 28.57 7.50 9.32
C ILE A 382 29.18 8.67 8.54
N ILE A 383 29.60 9.76 9.22
CA ILE A 383 30.17 10.90 8.55
C ILE A 383 31.45 10.52 7.79
N ARG A 384 32.33 9.72 8.39
CA ARG A 384 33.54 9.23 7.71
C ARG A 384 33.19 8.40 6.45
N HIS A 385 32.19 7.57 6.51
CA HIS A 385 31.72 6.82 5.36
C HIS A 385 31.25 7.75 4.25
N ILE A 386 30.42 8.74 4.56
CA ILE A 386 29.87 9.71 3.63
C ILE A 386 30.98 10.56 2.98
N LEU A 387 31.93 11.04 3.77
CA LEU A 387 33.08 11.85 3.27
C LEU A 387 33.99 11.04 2.35
N ASN A 388 34.09 9.72 2.54
CA ASN A 388 34.89 8.82 1.71
C ASN A 388 34.11 8.24 0.52
N ALA A 389 32.80 8.55 0.38
CA ALA A 389 32.00 8.08 -0.73
C ALA A 389 32.63 8.50 -2.07
N PRO A 390 32.78 7.60 -3.05
CA PRO A 390 33.43 7.90 -4.32
C PRO A 390 32.65 8.96 -5.08
N THR A 391 33.13 10.20 -5.03
CA THR A 391 32.69 11.24 -5.95
C THR A 391 33.18 10.86 -7.34
N LYS A 392 32.28 10.30 -8.18
CA LYS A 392 32.60 10.05 -9.60
C LYS A 392 32.71 11.37 -10.36
N HIS A 393 33.64 12.22 -9.95
CA HIS A 393 34.17 13.35 -10.74
C HIS A 393 35.65 13.48 -10.44
N GLY A 394 36.46 13.08 -11.41
CA GLY A 394 37.84 13.50 -11.48
C GLY A 394 38.90 12.46 -11.12
N ARG A 395 39.12 11.46 -11.93
CA ARG A 395 40.45 11.13 -12.45
C ARG A 395 40.35 11.02 -13.97
N ARG A 396 40.64 12.12 -14.63
CA ARG A 396 41.24 12.09 -15.96
C ARG A 396 42.77 12.18 -15.75
#